data_bdc18536bff345b901e2832d14a5e1da
#
_entry.id   bdc18536bff345b901e2832d14a5e1da
#
_cell.length_a   1.000
_cell.length_b   1.000
_cell.length_c   1.000
_cell.angle_alpha   90.00
_cell.angle_beta   90.00
_cell.angle_gamma   90.00
#
_symmetry.space_group_name_H-M   'P 1'
#
loop_
_entity.id
_entity.type
_entity.pdbx_description
1 polymer ?
#
loop_
_entity_poly.entity_id
_entity_poly.type
_entity_poly.pdbx_seq_one_letter_code
_entity_poly.pdbx_strand_id
1 'polypeptide(L)'
;LEVTLRFIILSALVAICQVATAETVQVKFHGVVSLDAFACEDVKESSDVSRICYDKAERYMVIRLKTTYYHYCGIDAATVQGLERASSKRQFFETRIRGSGADGPFDCRTHPIPKKYRQ
;
A
#
# COMPACT_ATOMS: atom_id res chain seq x y z
N LEU A 1 51.58 -27.57 37.01
CA LEU A 1 50.16 -27.81 36.92
C LEU A 1 49.51 -26.59 36.27
N GLU A 2 49.31 -26.67 34.98
CA GLU A 2 48.55 -25.60 34.28
C GLU A 2 47.07 -25.94 34.34
N VAL A 3 46.34 -25.14 35.06
CA VAL A 3 44.86 -25.19 35.06
C VAL A 3 44.40 -24.33 33.89
N THR A 4 44.12 -24.96 32.78
CA THR A 4 43.46 -24.29 31.65
C THR A 4 42.01 -24.07 32.00
N LEU A 5 41.67 -22.86 32.41
CA LEU A 5 40.32 -22.44 32.63
C LEU A 5 39.68 -22.24 31.25
N ARG A 6 38.95 -23.24 30.76
CA ARG A 6 38.13 -23.08 29.58
C ARG A 6 36.88 -22.29 29.93
N PHE A 7 36.89 -20.99 29.66
CA PHE A 7 35.69 -20.21 29.66
C PHE A 7 34.83 -20.66 28.47
N ILE A 8 33.83 -21.47 28.76
CA ILE A 8 32.76 -21.71 27.81
C ILE A 8 31.88 -20.48 27.84
N ILE A 9 32.09 -19.56 26.87
CA ILE A 9 31.18 -18.47 26.64
C ILE A 9 29.94 -19.06 25.98
N LEU A 10 28.90 -19.33 26.80
CA LEU A 10 27.60 -19.66 26.29
C LEU A 10 27.04 -18.35 25.69
N SER A 11 27.23 -18.16 24.41
CA SER A 11 26.52 -17.11 23.70
C SER A 11 25.06 -17.50 23.65
N ALA A 12 24.28 -16.98 24.57
CA ALA A 12 22.84 -17.08 24.50
C ALA A 12 22.40 -16.24 23.30
N LEU A 13 22.06 -16.92 22.20
CA LEU A 13 21.41 -16.29 21.06
C LEU A 13 20.01 -15.86 21.54
N VAL A 14 19.88 -14.62 21.92
CA VAL A 14 18.56 -14.03 22.17
C VAL A 14 17.94 -13.80 20.79
N ALA A 15 17.06 -14.70 20.37
CA ALA A 15 16.25 -14.49 19.19
C ALA A 15 15.27 -13.35 19.53
N ILE A 16 15.60 -12.15 19.08
CA ILE A 16 14.67 -11.02 19.16
C ILE A 16 13.59 -11.28 18.14
N CYS A 17 12.42 -11.72 18.59
CA CYS A 17 11.23 -11.82 17.75
C CYS A 17 10.77 -10.40 17.44
N GLN A 18 11.14 -9.89 16.25
CA GLN A 18 10.63 -8.61 15.78
C GLN A 18 9.19 -8.81 15.35
N VAL A 19 8.25 -8.30 16.14
CA VAL A 19 6.86 -8.18 15.72
C VAL A 19 6.80 -7.04 14.71
N ALA A 20 6.72 -7.40 13.42
CA ALA A 20 6.47 -6.42 12.38
C ALA A 20 5.02 -5.93 12.53
N THR A 21 4.85 -4.69 12.98
CA THR A 21 3.53 -4.03 12.95
C THR A 21 3.18 -3.71 11.52
N ALA A 22 2.00 -4.18 11.05
CA ALA A 22 1.48 -3.83 9.74
C ALA A 22 1.26 -2.31 9.65
N GLU A 23 1.67 -1.71 8.53
CA GLU A 23 1.41 -0.30 8.26
C GLU A 23 -0.08 -0.10 8.05
N THR A 24 -0.65 0.92 8.69
CA THR A 24 -2.04 1.34 8.49
C THR A 24 -2.08 2.77 7.99
N VAL A 25 -3.06 3.08 7.15
CA VAL A 25 -3.29 4.42 6.63
C VAL A 25 -4.75 4.82 6.79
N GLN A 26 -4.98 6.12 6.96
CA GLN A 26 -6.33 6.70 7.01
C GLN A 26 -6.77 7.04 5.61
N VAL A 27 -7.75 6.30 5.09
CA VAL A 27 -8.35 6.56 3.77
C VAL A 27 -9.50 7.54 3.92
N LYS A 28 -9.45 8.62 3.16
CA LYS A 28 -10.44 9.68 3.21
C LYS A 28 -11.85 9.15 2.91
N PHE A 29 -12.82 9.57 3.71
CA PHE A 29 -14.23 9.15 3.66
C PHE A 29 -14.49 7.66 3.93
N HIS A 30 -13.48 6.93 4.39
CA HIS A 30 -13.61 5.50 4.62
C HIS A 30 -13.17 5.08 6.01
N GLY A 31 -11.92 5.29 6.36
CA GLY A 31 -11.34 4.89 7.64
C GLY A 31 -9.96 4.24 7.50
N VAL A 32 -9.56 3.53 8.53
CA VAL A 32 -8.23 2.91 8.60
C VAL A 32 -8.18 1.65 7.75
N VAL A 33 -7.14 1.56 6.92
CA VAL A 33 -6.85 0.40 6.07
C VAL A 33 -5.45 -0.12 6.39
N SER A 34 -5.34 -1.43 6.66
CA SER A 34 -4.04 -2.10 6.79
C SER A 34 -3.45 -2.36 5.40
N LEU A 35 -2.20 -1.97 5.21
CA LEU A 35 -1.48 -2.18 3.94
C LEU A 35 -0.73 -3.51 3.88
N ASP A 36 -0.99 -4.42 4.80
CA ASP A 36 -0.27 -5.69 4.94
C ASP A 36 -0.29 -6.55 3.66
N ALA A 37 -1.43 -6.58 2.96
CA ALA A 37 -1.62 -7.34 1.72
C ALA A 37 -1.33 -6.53 0.44
N PHE A 38 -0.87 -5.28 0.57
CA PHE A 38 -0.61 -4.41 -0.58
C PHE A 38 0.84 -4.44 -1.00
N ALA A 39 1.05 -4.33 -2.32
CA ALA A 39 2.34 -3.93 -2.89
C ALA A 39 2.32 -2.40 -3.07
N CYS A 40 3.19 -1.71 -2.37
CA CYS A 40 3.27 -0.25 -2.39
C CYS A 40 4.51 0.25 -3.11
N GLU A 41 4.36 1.33 -3.87
CA GLU A 41 5.42 2.04 -4.55
C GLU A 41 5.38 3.52 -4.16
N ASP A 42 6.49 4.04 -3.63
CA ASP A 42 6.65 5.46 -3.39
C ASP A 42 7.05 6.18 -4.68
N VAL A 43 6.35 7.26 -5.00
CA VAL A 43 6.57 8.03 -6.21
C VAL A 43 7.28 9.33 -5.86
N LYS A 44 8.54 9.46 -6.30
CA LYS A 44 9.38 10.60 -5.94
C LYS A 44 9.29 11.79 -6.88
N GLU A 45 8.90 11.56 -8.13
CA GLU A 45 9.01 12.55 -9.20
C GLU A 45 7.67 13.16 -9.63
N SER A 46 6.57 12.71 -9.06
CA SER A 46 5.25 13.25 -9.36
C SER A 46 4.84 14.28 -8.32
N SER A 47 4.37 15.43 -8.78
CA SER A 47 3.93 16.51 -7.90
C SER A 47 2.70 16.16 -7.05
N ASP A 48 1.83 15.28 -7.54
CA ASP A 48 0.55 15.00 -6.89
C ASP A 48 0.42 13.55 -6.42
N VAL A 49 0.82 12.58 -7.24
CA VAL A 49 0.78 11.16 -6.86
C VAL A 49 2.05 10.82 -6.10
N SER A 50 1.95 10.56 -4.81
CA SER A 50 3.11 10.32 -3.94
C SER A 50 3.28 8.87 -3.49
N ARG A 51 2.23 8.06 -3.58
CA ARG A 51 2.31 6.63 -3.26
C ARG A 51 1.18 5.85 -3.93
N ILE A 52 1.51 4.69 -4.46
CA ILE A 52 0.55 3.77 -5.08
C ILE A 52 0.63 2.44 -4.34
N CYS A 53 -0.47 1.99 -3.77
CA CYS A 53 -0.58 0.71 -3.07
C CYS A 53 -1.69 -0.13 -3.71
N TYR A 54 -1.38 -1.37 -4.08
CA TYR A 54 -2.32 -2.25 -4.77
C TYR A 54 -2.41 -3.62 -4.12
N ASP A 55 -3.63 -4.04 -3.78
CA ASP A 55 -3.95 -5.41 -3.44
C ASP A 55 -4.54 -6.08 -4.68
N LYS A 56 -3.72 -6.83 -5.38
CA LYS A 56 -4.06 -7.47 -6.65
C LYS A 56 -5.17 -8.51 -6.49
N ALA A 57 -5.15 -9.28 -5.41
CA ALA A 57 -6.14 -10.32 -5.15
C ALA A 57 -7.54 -9.73 -4.99
N GLU A 58 -7.65 -8.55 -4.39
CA GLU A 58 -8.90 -7.87 -4.11
C GLU A 58 -9.25 -6.80 -5.15
N ARG A 59 -8.36 -6.54 -6.12
CA ARG A 59 -8.51 -5.46 -7.11
C ARG A 59 -8.83 -4.13 -6.43
N TYR A 60 -8.07 -3.82 -5.39
CA TYR A 60 -8.28 -2.68 -4.53
C TYR A 60 -7.01 -1.84 -4.44
N MET A 61 -7.12 -0.57 -4.79
CA MET A 61 -6.00 0.37 -4.78
C MET A 61 -6.20 1.43 -3.73
N VAL A 62 -5.14 1.70 -2.97
CA VAL A 62 -5.02 2.87 -2.10
C VAL A 62 -3.92 3.76 -2.69
N ILE A 63 -4.24 4.99 -2.96
CA ILE A 63 -3.33 5.96 -3.57
C ILE A 63 -3.22 7.20 -2.69
N ARG A 64 -2.00 7.69 -2.50
CA ARG A 64 -1.76 8.95 -1.81
C ARG A 64 -1.58 10.07 -2.83
N LEU A 65 -2.50 11.03 -2.78
CA LEU A 65 -2.45 12.26 -3.56
C LEU A 65 -2.01 13.38 -2.62
N LYS A 66 -0.83 13.95 -2.87
CA LYS A 66 -0.17 14.85 -1.92
C LYS A 66 0.02 14.14 -0.57
N THR A 67 -0.76 14.46 0.44
CA THR A 67 -0.69 13.88 1.78
C THR A 67 -1.91 13.06 2.17
N THR A 68 -2.89 12.90 1.27
CA THR A 68 -4.17 12.26 1.55
C THR A 68 -4.31 10.94 0.80
N TYR A 69 -4.75 9.90 1.50
CA TYR A 69 -5.05 8.60 0.91
C TYR A 69 -6.50 8.53 0.43
N TYR A 70 -6.67 8.00 -0.77
CA TYR A 70 -7.95 7.68 -1.40
C TYR A 70 -7.97 6.23 -1.82
N HIS A 71 -9.15 5.65 -2.03
CA HIS A 71 -9.28 4.26 -2.47
C HIS A 71 -10.08 4.13 -3.77
N TYR A 72 -9.77 3.08 -4.51
CA TYR A 72 -10.45 2.71 -5.75
C TYR A 72 -10.71 1.21 -5.76
N CYS A 73 -11.94 0.82 -6.19
CA CYS A 73 -12.45 -0.52 -6.12
C CYS A 73 -12.65 -1.14 -7.50
N GLY A 74 -12.47 -2.45 -7.61
CA GLY A 74 -12.61 -3.16 -8.87
C GLY A 74 -11.57 -2.76 -9.92
N ILE A 75 -10.47 -2.16 -9.51
CA ILE A 75 -9.43 -1.70 -10.43
C ILE A 75 -8.52 -2.87 -10.84
N ASP A 76 -8.39 -3.09 -12.15
CA ASP A 76 -7.61 -4.19 -12.69
C ASP A 76 -6.10 -3.90 -12.66
N ALA A 77 -5.31 -4.98 -12.65
CA ALA A 77 -3.85 -4.90 -12.57
C ALA A 77 -3.25 -4.13 -13.77
N ALA A 78 -3.82 -4.27 -14.97
CA ALA A 78 -3.34 -3.56 -16.15
C ALA A 78 -3.46 -2.04 -15.99
N THR A 79 -4.55 -1.56 -15.41
CA THR A 79 -4.76 -0.14 -15.15
C THR A 79 -3.77 0.38 -14.12
N VAL A 80 -3.54 -0.37 -13.04
CA VAL A 80 -2.54 0.00 -12.01
C VAL A 80 -1.13 0.03 -12.61
N GLN A 81 -0.76 -0.94 -13.41
CA GLN A 81 0.53 -0.96 -14.11
C GLN A 81 0.69 0.24 -15.06
N GLY A 82 -0.38 0.59 -15.76
CA GLY A 82 -0.40 1.78 -16.61
C GLY A 82 -0.12 3.06 -15.82
N LEU A 83 -0.71 3.19 -14.64
CA LEU A 83 -0.44 4.30 -13.72
C LEU A 83 1.02 4.32 -13.27
N GLU A 84 1.55 3.18 -12.84
CA GLU A 84 2.92 3.05 -12.36
C GLU A 84 3.95 3.40 -13.45
N ARG A 85 3.66 3.08 -14.71
CA ARG A 85 4.53 3.32 -15.86
C ARG A 85 4.33 4.67 -16.54
N ALA A 86 3.26 5.38 -16.20
CA ALA A 86 2.92 6.64 -16.86
C ALA A 86 4.01 7.69 -16.63
N SER A 87 4.38 8.42 -17.66
CA SER A 87 5.29 9.57 -17.57
C SER A 87 4.65 10.71 -16.80
N SER A 88 3.35 10.93 -16.96
CA SER A 88 2.54 11.78 -16.09
C SER A 88 1.52 10.93 -15.33
N LYS A 89 1.84 10.58 -14.11
CA LYS A 89 0.95 9.78 -13.26
C LYS A 89 -0.34 10.55 -12.91
N ARG A 90 -0.24 11.85 -12.70
CA ARG A 90 -1.39 12.72 -12.48
C ARG A 90 -2.37 12.68 -13.65
N GLN A 91 -1.88 12.85 -14.87
CA GLN A 91 -2.72 12.84 -16.07
C GLN A 91 -3.38 11.47 -16.27
N PHE A 92 -2.62 10.40 -16.11
CA PHE A 92 -3.17 9.04 -16.19
C PHE A 92 -4.25 8.82 -15.14
N PHE A 93 -3.98 9.21 -13.89
CA PHE A 93 -4.94 9.08 -12.80
C PHE A 93 -6.23 9.84 -13.08
N GLU A 94 -6.14 11.09 -13.48
CA GLU A 94 -7.31 11.94 -13.75
C GLU A 94 -8.14 11.44 -14.93
N THR A 95 -7.50 10.96 -16.01
CA THR A 95 -8.19 10.55 -17.23
C THR A 95 -8.66 9.10 -17.22
N ARG A 96 -7.92 8.19 -16.60
CA ARG A 96 -8.17 6.75 -16.67
C ARG A 96 -8.78 6.16 -15.39
N ILE A 97 -8.54 6.75 -14.25
CA ILE A 97 -8.97 6.21 -12.96
C ILE A 97 -10.09 7.04 -12.37
N ARG A 98 -9.89 8.33 -12.20
CA ARG A 98 -10.90 9.24 -11.68
C ARG A 98 -11.99 9.54 -12.71
N GLY A 99 -11.63 9.63 -13.99
CA GLY A 99 -12.56 9.97 -15.05
C GLY A 99 -13.07 11.40 -14.98
N SER A 100 -14.05 11.73 -15.81
CA SER A 100 -14.62 13.08 -15.95
C SER A 100 -15.72 13.41 -14.94
N GLY A 101 -16.02 12.53 -14.00
CA GLY A 101 -17.09 12.73 -13.00
C GLY A 101 -16.71 12.21 -11.63
N ALA A 102 -17.55 12.52 -10.64
CA ALA A 102 -17.38 12.07 -9.26
C ALA A 102 -17.40 10.54 -9.13
N ASP A 103 -18.01 9.87 -10.09
CA ASP A 103 -18.29 8.43 -10.07
C ASP A 103 -17.38 7.60 -10.96
N GLY A 104 -16.19 8.00 -11.24
CA GLY A 104 -15.26 7.31 -12.15
C GLY A 104 -15.36 5.78 -12.17
N PRO A 105 -14.74 5.08 -13.12
CA PRO A 105 -14.98 3.65 -13.38
C PRO A 105 -14.60 2.73 -12.21
N PHE A 106 -13.85 3.22 -11.23
CA PHE A 106 -13.39 2.43 -10.08
C PHE A 106 -13.86 3.01 -8.74
N ASP A 107 -14.96 3.75 -8.75
CA ASP A 107 -15.54 4.35 -7.56
C ASP A 107 -16.04 3.26 -6.59
N CYS A 108 -15.58 3.31 -5.34
CA CYS A 108 -15.99 2.34 -4.31
C CYS A 108 -17.44 2.47 -3.87
N ARG A 109 -18.16 3.50 -4.32
CA ARG A 109 -19.62 3.61 -4.12
C ARG A 109 -20.40 2.79 -5.14
N THR A 110 -19.84 2.55 -6.32
CA THR A 110 -20.46 1.77 -7.40
C THR A 110 -19.88 0.37 -7.51
N HIS A 111 -18.68 0.14 -7.02
CA HIS A 111 -18.04 -1.15 -6.90
C HIS A 111 -17.89 -1.51 -5.42
N PRO A 112 -18.17 -2.77 -5.02
CA PRO A 112 -18.08 -3.14 -3.61
C PRO A 112 -16.67 -2.98 -3.05
N ILE A 113 -16.57 -2.43 -1.85
CA ILE A 113 -15.33 -2.46 -1.08
C ILE A 113 -15.09 -3.94 -0.68
N PRO A 114 -13.89 -4.48 -0.88
CA PRO A 114 -13.59 -5.84 -0.46
C PRO A 114 -13.89 -6.04 1.03
N LYS A 115 -14.44 -7.20 1.39
CA LYS A 115 -14.89 -7.50 2.77
C LYS A 115 -13.87 -7.15 3.83
N LYS A 116 -12.60 -7.54 3.62
CA LYS A 116 -11.53 -7.32 4.59
C LYS A 116 -11.18 -5.85 4.82
N TYR A 117 -11.62 -4.95 3.95
CA TYR A 117 -11.39 -3.50 4.07
C TYR A 117 -12.64 -2.71 4.47
N ARG A 118 -13.74 -3.39 4.71
CA ARG A 118 -14.97 -2.73 5.21
C ARG A 118 -14.80 -2.35 6.68
N GLN A 119 -15.34 -1.23 7.02
CA GLN A 119 -15.33 -0.73 8.39
C GLN A 119 -16.51 -1.32 9.20
#